data_91c718e896dafd99f9e95a39225d2878
#
_entry.id   91c718e896dafd99f9e95a39225d2878
#
_cell.length_a   1.000
_cell.length_b   1.000
_cell.length_c   1.000
_cell.angle_alpha   90.00
_cell.angle_beta   90.00
_cell.angle_gamma   90.00
#
_symmetry.space_group_name_H-M   'P 1'
#
loop_
_entity.id
_entity.type
_entity.pdbx_description
1 polymer ?
#
loop_
_entity_poly.entity_id
_entity_poly.type
_entity_poly.pdbx_seq_one_letter_code
_entity_poly.pdbx_strand_id
1 'polypeptide(L)'
;MPHVSVEFSKGLEQTNDIQSVCNQLFATLCDQDAFEDPSVIKIRATPIEFFRIGSEPQTFVHATLLLMQGRSESTRTHLNKAILDVLSKALPDVGSITVKDVEMTRATYASRVL
;
A
#
# COMPACT_ATOMS: atom_id res chain seq x y z
N MET A 1 4.36 -12.90 3.36
CA MET A 1 2.96 -12.72 2.91
C MET A 1 2.54 -11.27 3.05
N PRO A 2 3.07 -10.33 2.28
CA PRO A 2 2.65 -8.95 2.42
C PRO A 2 1.32 -8.68 1.70
N HIS A 3 0.49 -7.91 2.36
CA HIS A 3 -0.71 -7.33 1.75
C HIS A 3 -0.58 -5.81 1.79
N VAL A 4 -0.79 -5.14 0.68
CA VAL A 4 -0.94 -3.69 0.67
C VAL A 4 -2.40 -3.38 0.37
N SER A 5 -3.06 -2.81 1.35
CA SER A 5 -4.45 -2.37 1.24
C SER A 5 -4.45 -0.86 1.07
N VAL A 6 -4.86 -0.39 -0.10
CA VAL A 6 -4.89 1.04 -0.42
C VAL A 6 -6.32 1.52 -0.36
N GLU A 7 -6.56 2.52 0.49
CA GLU A 7 -7.82 3.25 0.52
C GLU A 7 -7.61 4.61 -0.14
N PHE A 8 -8.52 5.02 -1.00
CA PHE A 8 -8.40 6.31 -1.67
C PHE A 8 -9.76 7.01 -1.75
N SER A 9 -9.72 8.34 -1.76
CA SER A 9 -10.94 9.13 -1.88
C SER A 9 -11.62 8.86 -3.22
N LYS A 10 -12.90 8.53 -3.18
CA LYS A 10 -13.69 8.26 -4.39
C LYS A 10 -13.62 9.43 -5.35
N GLY A 11 -13.40 9.14 -6.61
CA GLY A 11 -13.22 10.14 -7.66
C GLY A 11 -11.81 10.12 -8.26
N LEU A 12 -10.80 9.69 -7.49
CA LEU A 12 -9.44 9.59 -8.01
C LEU A 12 -9.34 8.61 -9.18
N GLU A 13 -10.18 7.57 -9.20
CA GLU A 13 -10.23 6.59 -10.29
C GLU A 13 -10.72 7.17 -11.60
N GLN A 14 -11.34 8.33 -11.59
CA GLN A 14 -11.84 8.99 -12.81
C GLN A 14 -10.73 9.70 -13.56
N THR A 15 -9.69 10.15 -12.87
CA THR A 15 -8.58 10.91 -13.45
C THR A 15 -7.23 10.18 -13.35
N ASN A 16 -7.21 9.01 -12.70
CA ASN A 16 -5.99 8.24 -12.50
C ASN A 16 -6.27 6.76 -12.77
N ASP A 17 -5.29 6.06 -13.31
CA ASP A 17 -5.37 4.62 -13.52
C ASP A 17 -4.94 3.91 -12.23
N ILE A 18 -5.91 3.57 -11.40
CA ILE A 18 -5.65 2.94 -10.10
C ILE A 18 -5.06 1.53 -10.28
N GLN A 19 -5.47 0.79 -11.31
CA GLN A 19 -4.88 -0.51 -11.57
C GLN A 19 -3.37 -0.38 -11.86
N SER A 20 -2.98 0.66 -12.61
CA SER A 20 -1.56 0.95 -12.86
C SER A 20 -0.81 1.24 -11.56
N VAL A 21 -1.43 1.95 -10.62
CA VAL A 21 -0.83 2.22 -9.30
C VAL A 21 -0.61 0.90 -8.56
N CYS A 22 -1.58 0.01 -8.56
CA CYS A 22 -1.44 -1.32 -7.96
C CYS A 22 -0.29 -2.10 -8.60
N ASN A 23 -0.17 -2.06 -9.91
CA ASN A 23 0.90 -2.73 -10.65
C ASN A 23 2.27 -2.16 -10.31
N GLN A 24 2.39 -0.85 -10.15
CA GLN A 24 3.64 -0.19 -9.76
C GLN A 24 4.04 -0.55 -8.33
N LEU A 25 3.07 -0.60 -7.41
CA LEU A 25 3.32 -1.05 -6.04
C LEU A 25 3.81 -2.49 -6.03
N PHE A 26 3.17 -3.36 -6.80
CA PHE A 26 3.58 -4.76 -6.90
C PHE A 26 5.03 -4.88 -7.41
N ALA A 27 5.36 -4.18 -8.50
CA ALA A 27 6.70 -4.21 -9.07
C ALA A 27 7.76 -3.70 -8.07
N THR A 28 7.44 -2.62 -7.35
CA THR A 28 8.34 -2.05 -6.35
C THR A 28 8.60 -3.03 -5.21
N LEU A 29 7.57 -3.72 -4.73
CA LEU A 29 7.75 -4.70 -3.65
C LEU A 29 8.48 -5.95 -4.13
N CYS A 30 8.31 -6.36 -5.39
CA CYS A 30 9.07 -7.48 -5.96
C CYS A 30 10.58 -7.22 -5.94
N ASP A 31 10.99 -5.97 -6.05
CA ASP A 31 12.40 -5.58 -6.06
C ASP A 31 13.01 -5.48 -4.66
N GLN A 32 12.20 -5.67 -3.60
CA GLN A 32 12.70 -5.59 -2.22
C GLN A 32 13.27 -6.93 -1.76
N ASP A 33 14.43 -6.90 -1.14
CA ASP A 33 15.08 -8.10 -0.60
C ASP A 33 14.24 -8.78 0.48
N ALA A 34 13.34 -8.03 1.11
CA ALA A 34 12.46 -8.56 2.15
C ALA A 34 11.45 -9.59 1.64
N PHE A 35 11.19 -9.63 0.33
CA PHE A 35 10.19 -10.50 -0.29
C PHE A 35 10.81 -11.34 -1.39
N GLU A 36 11.22 -12.55 -1.05
CA GLU A 36 11.90 -13.46 -1.99
C GLU A 36 10.97 -14.04 -3.05
N ASP A 37 9.69 -14.24 -2.68
CA ASP A 37 8.71 -14.87 -3.56
C ASP A 37 7.60 -13.87 -3.92
N PRO A 38 7.59 -13.38 -5.18
CA PRO A 38 6.56 -12.41 -5.60
C PRO A 38 5.15 -12.96 -5.58
N SER A 39 4.97 -14.29 -5.63
CA SER A 39 3.64 -14.89 -5.65
C SER A 39 2.85 -14.65 -4.36
N VAL A 40 3.53 -14.25 -3.28
CA VAL A 40 2.87 -14.01 -1.98
C VAL A 40 2.46 -12.55 -1.79
N ILE A 41 2.86 -11.65 -2.70
CA ILE A 41 2.55 -10.23 -2.61
C ILE A 41 1.12 -9.99 -3.12
N LYS A 42 0.34 -9.28 -2.35
CA LYS A 42 -1.04 -8.95 -2.72
C LYS A 42 -1.30 -7.46 -2.55
N ILE A 43 -1.78 -6.84 -3.61
CA ILE A 43 -2.10 -5.40 -3.64
C ILE A 43 -3.58 -5.26 -3.97
N ARG A 44 -4.28 -4.39 -3.27
CA ARG A 44 -5.65 -4.05 -3.61
C ARG A 44 -5.96 -2.61 -3.23
N ALA A 45 -6.88 -2.00 -3.95
CA ALA A 45 -7.27 -0.62 -3.74
C ALA A 45 -8.78 -0.52 -3.69
N THR A 46 -9.28 0.27 -2.76
CA THR A 46 -10.72 0.44 -2.51
C THR A 46 -11.05 1.94 -2.44
N PRO A 47 -12.02 2.41 -3.22
CA PRO A 47 -12.49 3.78 -3.08
C PRO A 47 -13.29 3.94 -1.79
N ILE A 48 -13.07 5.07 -1.10
CA ILE A 48 -13.78 5.43 0.11
C ILE A 48 -14.71 6.58 -0.25
N GLU A 49 -16.01 6.37 -0.09
CA GLU A 49 -17.03 7.34 -0.48
C GLU A 49 -17.23 8.42 0.59
N PHE A 50 -17.25 8.03 1.86
CA PHE A 50 -17.48 8.95 2.97
C PHE A 50 -16.23 9.11 3.79
N PHE A 51 -15.72 10.33 3.86
CA PHE A 51 -14.50 10.64 4.60
C PHE A 51 -14.43 12.13 4.89
N ARG A 52 -13.60 12.48 5.83
CA ARG A 52 -13.19 13.86 6.09
C ARG A 52 -11.75 13.85 6.53
N ILE A 53 -10.91 14.72 5.95
CA ILE A 53 -9.53 14.93 6.38
C ILE A 53 -9.33 16.38 6.80
N GLY A 54 -8.26 16.65 7.55
CA GLY A 54 -8.01 17.98 8.09
C GLY A 54 -7.29 18.92 7.13
N SER A 55 -6.79 18.43 6.01
CA SER A 55 -6.04 19.23 5.03
C SER A 55 -6.84 19.45 3.74
N GLU A 56 -6.41 20.45 2.97
CA GLU A 56 -6.94 20.70 1.63
C GLU A 56 -5.85 20.46 0.60
N PRO A 57 -6.19 19.95 -0.62
CA PRO A 57 -7.52 19.53 -1.06
C PRO A 57 -8.03 18.27 -0.33
N GLN A 58 -9.35 18.06 -0.36
CA GLN A 58 -10.02 16.94 0.30
C GLN A 58 -9.87 15.66 -0.52
N THR A 59 -8.62 15.25 -0.80
CA THR A 59 -8.31 13.99 -1.45
C THR A 59 -7.25 13.28 -0.61
N PHE A 60 -7.35 11.97 -0.54
CA PHE A 60 -6.40 11.19 0.24
C PHE A 60 -6.13 9.83 -0.35
N VAL A 61 -4.98 9.29 0.01
CA VAL A 61 -4.64 7.87 -0.18
C VAL A 61 -3.98 7.40 1.12
N HIS A 62 -4.46 6.30 1.64
CA HIS A 62 -3.83 5.62 2.77
C HIS A 62 -3.51 4.19 2.40
N ALA A 63 -2.26 3.79 2.55
CA ALA A 63 -1.83 2.41 2.32
C ALA A 63 -1.44 1.77 3.64
N THR A 64 -1.94 0.56 3.87
CA THR A 64 -1.56 -0.27 5.01
C THR A 64 -0.79 -1.47 4.49
N LEU A 65 0.47 -1.58 4.94
CA LEU A 65 1.31 -2.74 4.63
C LEU A 65 1.19 -3.75 5.76
N LEU A 66 0.52 -4.86 5.47
CA LEU A 66 0.40 -5.98 6.41
C LEU A 66 1.51 -6.98 6.09
N LEU A 67 2.35 -7.29 7.07
CA LEU A 67 3.46 -8.20 6.89
C LEU A 67 3.67 -9.03 8.15
N MET A 68 4.33 -10.19 7.98
CA MET A 68 4.61 -11.07 9.11
C MET A 68 5.63 -10.42 10.05
N GLN A 69 5.53 -10.75 11.34
CA GLN A 69 6.50 -10.37 12.37
C GLN A 69 7.91 -10.85 11.99
N GLY A 70 8.91 -10.15 12.51
CA GLY A 70 10.29 -10.58 12.43
C GLY A 70 11.21 -9.65 11.65
N ARG A 71 10.66 -8.67 10.95
CA ARG A 71 11.49 -7.67 10.25
C ARG A 71 11.85 -6.53 11.18
N SER A 72 13.04 -5.97 10.99
CA SER A 72 13.50 -4.84 11.80
C SER A 72 12.68 -3.58 11.52
N GLU A 73 12.70 -2.65 12.45
CA GLU A 73 12.08 -1.33 12.27
C GLU A 73 12.67 -0.63 11.05
N SER A 74 13.98 -0.74 10.86
CA SER A 74 14.68 -0.17 9.70
C SER A 74 14.13 -0.70 8.37
N THR A 75 13.93 -2.01 8.27
CA THR A 75 13.35 -2.64 7.07
C THR A 75 11.93 -2.16 6.84
N ARG A 76 11.11 -2.12 7.90
CA ARG A 76 9.72 -1.68 7.80
C ARG A 76 9.62 -0.22 7.38
N THR A 77 10.48 0.64 7.93
CA THR A 77 10.56 2.04 7.54
C THR A 77 10.92 2.18 6.07
N HIS A 78 11.89 1.40 5.59
CA HIS A 78 12.30 1.41 4.19
C HIS A 78 11.15 1.00 3.26
N LEU A 79 10.41 -0.04 3.62
CA LEU A 79 9.27 -0.50 2.83
C LEU A 79 8.16 0.54 2.78
N ASN A 80 7.85 1.17 3.90
CA ASN A 80 6.84 2.23 3.96
C ASN A 80 7.22 3.42 3.07
N LYS A 81 8.49 3.81 3.09
CA LYS A 81 8.99 4.90 2.22
C LYS A 81 8.92 4.52 0.75
N ALA A 82 9.23 3.29 0.41
CA ALA A 82 9.13 2.82 -0.98
C ALA A 82 7.70 2.92 -1.49
N ILE A 83 6.73 2.51 -0.68
CA ILE A 83 5.31 2.63 -1.01
C ILE A 83 4.91 4.09 -1.14
N LEU A 84 5.31 4.93 -0.20
CA LEU A 84 4.99 6.36 -0.23
C LEU A 84 5.54 7.01 -1.51
N ASP A 85 6.76 6.67 -1.90
CA ASP A 85 7.38 7.23 -3.11
C ASP A 85 6.61 6.87 -4.37
N VAL A 86 6.17 5.62 -4.49
CA VAL A 86 5.35 5.19 -5.63
C VAL A 86 4.04 5.98 -5.68
N LEU A 87 3.35 6.06 -4.55
CA LEU A 87 2.06 6.76 -4.48
C LEU A 87 2.23 8.26 -4.78
N SER A 88 3.26 8.88 -4.23
CA SER A 88 3.52 10.31 -4.44
C SER A 88 3.83 10.66 -5.90
N LYS A 89 4.57 9.78 -6.58
CA LYS A 89 4.90 9.98 -8.00
C LYS A 89 3.71 9.70 -8.91
N ALA A 90 2.94 8.67 -8.59
CA ALA A 90 1.79 8.28 -9.40
C ALA A 90 0.61 9.23 -9.23
N LEU A 91 0.46 9.83 -8.04
CA LEU A 91 -0.69 10.65 -7.67
C LEU A 91 -0.23 11.98 -7.08
N PRO A 92 0.45 12.82 -7.88
CA PRO A 92 1.10 14.04 -7.38
C PRO A 92 0.14 15.11 -6.86
N ASP A 93 -1.14 15.07 -7.28
CA ASP A 93 -2.13 16.08 -6.93
C ASP A 93 -2.97 15.71 -5.70
N VAL A 94 -2.74 14.54 -5.12
CA VAL A 94 -3.49 14.09 -3.94
C VAL A 94 -3.06 14.88 -2.71
N GLY A 95 -4.04 15.37 -1.95
CA GLY A 95 -3.79 16.27 -0.82
C GLY A 95 -3.09 15.61 0.36
N SER A 96 -3.35 14.33 0.63
CA SER A 96 -2.73 13.63 1.75
C SER A 96 -2.46 12.19 1.37
N ILE A 97 -1.21 11.77 1.53
CA ILE A 97 -0.82 10.37 1.31
C ILE A 97 -0.12 9.88 2.57
N THR A 98 -0.61 8.79 3.12
CA THR A 98 -0.05 8.18 4.32
C THR A 98 0.16 6.69 4.12
N VAL A 99 1.19 6.16 4.78
CA VAL A 99 1.52 4.73 4.73
C VAL A 99 1.84 4.27 6.14
N LYS A 100 1.30 3.13 6.50
CA LYS A 100 1.57 2.48 7.79
C LYS A 100 1.74 0.99 7.60
N ASP A 101 2.63 0.39 8.36
CA ASP A 101 2.74 -1.06 8.44
C ASP A 101 2.02 -1.60 9.67
N VAL A 102 1.53 -2.82 9.56
CA VAL A 102 0.93 -3.57 10.67
C VAL A 102 1.49 -4.98 10.61
N GLU A 103 2.05 -5.45 11.72
CA GLU A 103 2.61 -6.79 11.78
C GLU A 103 1.51 -7.83 12.05
N MET A 104 1.58 -8.95 11.33
CA MET A 104 0.68 -10.08 11.48
C MET A 104 1.38 -11.20 12.25
N THR A 105 0.62 -11.93 13.05
CA THR A 105 1.11 -13.11 13.76
C THR A 105 0.99 -14.32 12.84
N ARG A 106 2.10 -15.00 12.59
CA ARG A 106 2.15 -16.16 11.70
C ARG A 106 1.16 -17.27 12.12
N ALA A 107 1.01 -17.51 13.42
CA ALA A 107 0.15 -18.55 13.95
C ALA A 107 -1.34 -18.36 13.63
N THR A 108 -1.76 -17.12 13.39
CA THR A 108 -3.17 -16.80 13.10
C THR A 108 -3.42 -16.44 11.63
N TYR A 109 -2.43 -16.63 10.78
CA TYR A 109 -2.55 -16.38 9.34
C TYR A 109 -2.71 -17.72 8.61
N ALA A 110 -3.70 -17.83 7.79
CA ALA A 110 -3.94 -19.03 7.00
C ALA A 110 -4.08 -18.64 5.52
N SER A 111 -3.46 -19.43 4.66
CA SER A 111 -3.52 -19.16 3.22
C SER A 111 -3.46 -20.46 2.44
N ARG A 112 -3.99 -20.39 1.23
CA ARG A 112 -3.82 -21.45 0.24
C ARG A 112 -3.64 -20.78 -1.12
N VAL A 113 -2.54 -21.09 -1.79
CA VAL A 113 -2.20 -20.55 -3.12
C VAL A 113 -2.09 -21.72 -4.09
N LEU A 114 -2.72 -21.60 -5.25
CA LEU A 114 -2.65 -22.63 -6.30
C LEU A 114 -1.32 -22.61 -7.04
#